data_c94715f4ee7796538006fd572bb5b094
#
_entry.id   c94715f4ee7796538006fd572bb5b094
#
_cell.length_a   1.000
_cell.length_b   1.000
_cell.length_c   1.000
_cell.angle_alpha   90.00
_cell.angle_beta   90.00
_cell.angle_gamma   90.00
#
_symmetry.space_group_name_H-M   'P 1'
#
loop_
_entity.id
_entity.type
_entity.pdbx_description
1 polymer ?
#
loop_
_entity_poly.entity_id
_entity_poly.type
_entity_poly.pdbx_seq_one_letter_code
_entity_poly.pdbx_strand_id
1 'polypeptide(L)'
;MRLLASFRGARPLAALACGVTVLAASALASAAEAEPKERQLTPEEIDAWLDSRAMPKSQGDRAAGDDDLDAPPPPPRKKGFVLESSIGVMGQMGHLKNITPNAPWFGLRFGYEPLRWLMVFAESDLFVASTSYARQPPPPRSFVFWNVGAGFRITVKPTDRFGVYLQGSLGGGRATEDVLELYGYQHAEELGFYQSAELGFEWYQINPHLALALHGGVRNYPRALKRDRDSQPPMTWLSGVALRYTF
;
A
#
# COMPACT_ATOMS: atom_id res chain seq x y z
N MET A 1 -43.73 27.00 16.59
CA MET A 1 -43.03 26.24 17.64
C MET A 1 -41.88 25.51 16.99
N ARG A 2 -40.64 26.01 17.14
CA ARG A 2 -39.41 25.45 16.57
C ARG A 2 -38.68 24.74 17.69
N LEU A 3 -38.44 23.43 17.54
CA LEU A 3 -37.55 22.65 18.40
C LEU A 3 -36.21 22.47 17.67
N LEU A 4 -35.23 23.23 18.11
CA LEU A 4 -33.81 23.08 17.81
C LEU A 4 -33.28 21.96 18.68
N ALA A 5 -32.92 20.83 18.09
CA ALA A 5 -32.10 19.79 18.73
C ALA A 5 -30.69 19.88 18.14
N SER A 6 -29.82 20.56 18.89
CA SER A 6 -28.38 20.62 18.67
C SER A 6 -27.75 19.26 19.12
N PHE A 7 -27.28 18.44 18.21
CA PHE A 7 -26.40 17.33 18.52
C PHE A 7 -24.94 17.75 18.26
N ARG A 8 -24.30 18.28 19.30
CA ARG A 8 -22.84 18.40 19.41
C ARG A 8 -22.33 17.09 20.04
N GLY A 9 -21.60 16.26 19.29
CA GLY A 9 -20.94 15.13 19.90
C GLY A 9 -20.40 14.10 18.91
N ALA A 10 -19.29 14.39 18.20
CA ALA A 10 -18.47 13.34 17.59
C ALA A 10 -17.03 13.86 17.35
N ARG A 11 -16.25 13.97 18.41
CA ARG A 11 -14.84 14.37 18.33
C ARG A 11 -13.82 13.45 19.01
N PRO A 12 -13.95 12.11 19.10
CA PRO A 12 -12.82 11.32 19.60
C PRO A 12 -12.10 10.46 18.56
N LEU A 13 -12.63 10.19 17.36
CA LEU A 13 -12.02 9.22 16.44
C LEU A 13 -10.88 9.78 15.56
N ALA A 14 -10.83 11.08 15.34
CA ALA A 14 -9.72 11.71 14.61
C ALA A 14 -8.39 11.67 15.38
N ALA A 15 -8.45 11.62 16.71
CA ALA A 15 -7.26 11.56 17.56
C ALA A 15 -6.56 10.18 17.49
N LEU A 16 -7.28 9.10 17.18
CA LEU A 16 -6.72 7.75 17.15
C LEU A 16 -5.89 7.50 15.88
N ALA A 17 -6.31 8.04 14.75
CA ALA A 17 -5.57 7.89 13.49
C ALA A 17 -4.25 8.68 13.47
N CYS A 18 -4.23 9.87 14.08
CA CYS A 18 -2.99 10.63 14.27
C CYS A 18 -2.03 9.98 15.27
N GLY A 19 -2.56 9.28 16.28
CA GLY A 19 -1.75 8.62 17.32
C GLY A 19 -0.89 7.46 16.79
N VAL A 20 -1.39 6.69 15.84
CA VAL A 20 -0.66 5.55 15.27
C VAL A 20 0.48 6.00 14.35
N THR A 21 0.28 7.08 13.59
CA THR A 21 1.33 7.64 12.72
C THR A 21 2.44 8.33 13.52
N VAL A 22 2.13 8.99 14.62
CA VAL A 22 3.11 9.64 15.48
C VAL A 22 3.92 8.60 16.28
N LEU A 23 3.32 7.50 16.72
CA LEU A 23 4.02 6.42 17.41
C LEU A 23 5.00 5.68 16.49
N ALA A 24 4.68 5.49 15.21
CA ALA A 24 5.60 4.89 14.26
C ALA A 24 6.77 5.81 13.92
N ALA A 25 6.56 7.12 13.85
CA ALA A 25 7.59 8.10 13.60
C ALA A 25 8.52 8.29 14.82
N SER A 26 7.98 8.25 16.05
CA SER A 26 8.78 8.35 17.26
C SER A 26 9.61 7.10 17.56
N ALA A 27 9.15 5.90 17.19
CA ALA A 27 9.93 4.67 17.30
C ALA A 27 11.11 4.66 16.32
N LEU A 28 10.98 5.24 15.13
CA LEU A 28 12.06 5.41 14.16
C LEU A 28 13.05 6.50 14.60
N ALA A 29 12.60 7.58 15.22
CA ALA A 29 13.46 8.63 15.72
C ALA A 29 14.30 8.17 16.94
N SER A 30 13.72 7.37 17.83
CA SER A 30 14.46 6.83 18.99
C SER A 30 15.51 5.78 18.62
N ALA A 31 15.37 5.12 17.47
CA ALA A 31 16.37 4.20 16.95
C ALA A 31 17.56 4.92 16.26
N ALA A 32 17.40 6.19 15.90
CA ALA A 32 18.45 6.98 15.24
C ALA A 32 19.40 7.69 16.22
N GLU A 33 19.09 7.72 17.52
CA GLU A 33 19.87 8.50 18.51
C GLU A 33 20.94 7.70 19.28
N ALA A 34 21.08 6.42 18.96
CA ALA A 34 22.23 5.65 19.39
C ALA A 34 23.30 5.69 18.30
N GLU A 35 24.01 6.82 18.18
CA GLU A 35 25.31 6.81 17.47
C GLU A 35 26.20 5.74 18.12
N PRO A 36 26.57 4.66 17.42
CA PRO A 36 27.58 3.78 17.91
C PRO A 36 28.86 4.61 17.97
N LYS A 37 29.41 4.82 19.17
CA LYS A 37 30.79 5.34 19.33
C LYS A 37 31.63 4.59 18.31
N GLU A 38 32.10 5.28 17.30
CA GLU A 38 33.06 4.73 16.34
C GLU A 38 34.28 4.28 17.13
N ARG A 39 34.29 3.00 17.45
CA ARG A 39 35.48 2.36 18.00
C ARG A 39 36.46 2.28 16.83
N GLN A 40 37.45 3.15 16.82
CA GLN A 40 38.57 3.04 15.89
C GLN A 40 39.24 1.69 16.12
N LEU A 41 39.09 0.80 15.18
CA LEU A 41 39.74 -0.50 15.19
C LEU A 41 41.23 -0.28 15.07
N THR A 42 42.02 -0.95 15.91
CA THR A 42 43.46 -0.93 15.78
C THR A 42 43.90 -1.63 14.50
N PRO A 43 45.05 -1.31 13.91
CA PRO A 43 45.55 -1.98 12.73
C PRO A 43 45.58 -3.52 12.86
N GLU A 44 45.87 -4.03 14.03
CA GLU A 44 45.88 -5.47 14.34
C GLU A 44 44.47 -6.08 14.33
N GLU A 45 43.46 -5.32 14.80
CA GLU A 45 42.05 -5.76 14.71
C GLU A 45 41.54 -5.76 13.26
N ILE A 46 42.03 -4.83 12.43
CA ILE A 46 41.70 -4.77 11.00
C ILE A 46 42.31 -5.95 10.26
N ASP A 47 43.58 -6.29 10.53
CA ASP A 47 44.27 -7.41 9.94
C ASP A 47 43.63 -8.75 10.36
N ALA A 48 43.31 -8.91 11.64
CA ALA A 48 42.59 -10.08 12.15
C ALA A 48 41.17 -10.22 11.52
N TRP A 49 40.49 -9.09 11.28
CA TRP A 49 39.19 -9.06 10.63
C TRP A 49 39.30 -9.42 9.13
N LEU A 50 40.33 -8.93 8.46
CA LEU A 50 40.63 -9.28 7.06
C LEU A 50 41.01 -10.77 6.91
N ASP A 51 41.83 -11.29 7.82
CA ASP A 51 42.18 -12.71 7.82
C ASP A 51 40.99 -13.62 8.16
N SER A 52 40.08 -13.19 9.02
CA SER A 52 38.85 -13.94 9.31
C SER A 52 37.86 -13.94 8.15
N ARG A 53 37.94 -12.94 7.26
CA ARG A 53 37.20 -12.86 6.01
C ARG A 53 37.98 -13.35 4.79
N ALA A 54 39.27 -13.61 4.91
CA ALA A 54 39.97 -14.34 3.88
C ALA A 54 39.20 -15.62 3.67
N MET A 55 38.57 -15.76 2.52
CA MET A 55 37.84 -16.98 2.14
C MET A 55 38.71 -18.17 2.50
N PRO A 56 38.16 -19.21 3.12
CA PRO A 56 38.93 -20.41 3.37
C PRO A 56 39.65 -20.76 2.07
N LYS A 57 40.98 -20.71 2.11
CA LYS A 57 41.83 -21.08 0.95
C LYS A 57 41.25 -22.34 0.43
N SER A 58 40.66 -22.28 -0.74
CA SER A 58 40.06 -23.39 -1.47
C SER A 58 40.95 -24.59 -1.24
N GLN A 59 40.44 -25.58 -0.52
CA GLN A 59 41.07 -26.87 -0.39
C GLN A 59 41.26 -27.38 -1.82
N GLY A 60 42.51 -27.43 -2.20
CA GLY A 60 43.13 -27.87 -3.43
C GLY A 60 42.22 -28.28 -4.56
N ASP A 61 42.52 -27.70 -5.71
CA ASP A 61 42.32 -28.27 -7.04
C ASP A 61 41.16 -29.30 -7.20
N ARG A 62 39.97 -28.93 -6.78
CA ARG A 62 38.83 -29.43 -7.50
C ARG A 62 38.78 -28.59 -8.76
N ALA A 63 39.17 -29.25 -9.86
CA ALA A 63 38.88 -28.76 -11.19
C ALA A 63 37.48 -28.11 -11.09
N ALA A 64 37.41 -26.83 -11.37
CA ALA A 64 36.13 -26.14 -11.48
C ALA A 64 35.35 -26.88 -12.57
N GLY A 65 34.65 -27.93 -12.13
CA GLY A 65 33.64 -28.55 -12.96
C GLY A 65 32.58 -27.51 -13.18
N ASP A 66 32.17 -27.36 -14.41
CA ASP A 66 31.07 -26.52 -14.87
C ASP A 66 29.74 -26.75 -14.12
N ASP A 67 29.74 -27.67 -13.13
CA ASP A 67 28.56 -28.11 -12.37
C ASP A 67 28.05 -27.07 -11.35
N ASP A 68 28.85 -26.07 -10.94
CA ASP A 68 28.39 -25.01 -10.01
C ASP A 68 27.57 -23.92 -10.70
N LEU A 69 27.53 -23.90 -12.03
CA LEU A 69 26.67 -22.99 -12.80
C LEU A 69 25.22 -23.46 -12.84
N ASP A 70 24.96 -24.73 -12.54
CA ASP A 70 23.62 -25.33 -12.58
C ASP A 70 22.93 -25.40 -11.21
N ALA A 71 23.53 -24.86 -10.14
CA ALA A 71 22.81 -24.76 -8.89
C ALA A 71 21.58 -23.88 -9.10
N PRO A 72 20.35 -24.41 -8.91
CA PRO A 72 19.16 -23.60 -9.12
C PRO A 72 19.25 -22.36 -8.25
N PRO A 73 19.03 -21.16 -8.82
CA PRO A 73 19.07 -19.94 -8.04
C PRO A 73 18.12 -20.09 -6.84
N PRO A 74 18.50 -19.61 -5.65
CA PRO A 74 17.68 -19.74 -4.46
C PRO A 74 16.27 -19.23 -4.76
N PRO A 75 15.24 -19.91 -4.23
CA PRO A 75 13.86 -19.56 -4.54
C PRO A 75 13.65 -18.06 -4.26
N PRO A 76 13.22 -17.28 -5.24
CA PRO A 76 13.21 -15.81 -5.18
C PRO A 76 12.21 -15.26 -4.16
N ARG A 77 11.43 -16.12 -3.50
CA ARG A 77 10.38 -15.72 -2.60
C ARG A 77 10.29 -16.60 -1.37
N LYS A 78 10.38 -15.99 -0.20
CA LYS A 78 10.04 -16.62 1.07
C LYS A 78 8.56 -16.45 1.37
N LYS A 79 7.99 -17.38 2.14
CA LYS A 79 6.68 -17.24 2.77
C LYS A 79 6.85 -16.46 4.06
N GLY A 80 5.91 -15.63 4.42
CA GLY A 80 5.96 -14.95 5.70
C GLY A 80 5.01 -13.76 5.79
N PHE A 81 5.34 -12.89 6.69
CA PHE A 81 4.67 -11.61 6.78
C PHE A 81 5.13 -10.71 5.63
N VAL A 82 4.20 -9.93 5.13
CA VAL A 82 4.41 -9.05 3.99
C VAL A 82 4.02 -7.64 4.38
N LEU A 83 4.90 -6.71 4.08
CA LEU A 83 4.60 -5.28 4.09
C LEU A 83 4.71 -4.77 2.66
N GLU A 84 3.66 -4.09 2.20
CA GLU A 84 3.62 -3.52 0.86
C GLU A 84 3.21 -2.05 0.95
N SER A 85 3.99 -1.18 0.34
CA SER A 85 3.70 0.24 0.20
C SER A 85 3.48 0.56 -1.27
N SER A 86 2.40 1.26 -1.59
CA SER A 86 1.98 1.56 -2.96
C SER A 86 1.82 3.06 -3.15
N ILE A 87 2.15 3.52 -4.36
CA ILE A 87 1.90 4.88 -4.81
C ILE A 87 1.38 4.83 -6.25
N GLY A 88 0.43 5.70 -6.56
CA GLY A 88 -0.15 5.72 -7.89
C GLY A 88 -1.15 6.84 -8.11
N VAL A 89 -2.02 6.59 -9.06
CA VAL A 89 -3.09 7.51 -9.46
C VAL A 89 -4.42 6.77 -9.34
N MET A 90 -5.40 7.46 -8.81
CA MET A 90 -6.80 7.02 -8.77
C MET A 90 -7.66 8.01 -9.56
N GLY A 91 -8.55 7.48 -10.38
CA GLY A 91 -9.50 8.27 -11.15
C GLY A 91 -10.93 7.81 -10.90
N GLN A 92 -11.84 8.75 -11.05
CA GLN A 92 -13.26 8.50 -10.85
C GLN A 92 -13.93 8.08 -12.16
N MET A 93 -14.97 7.26 -12.06
CA MET A 93 -15.83 6.88 -13.17
C MET A 93 -17.22 7.51 -13.00
N GLY A 94 -18.03 7.47 -14.05
CA GLY A 94 -19.38 8.01 -14.01
C GLY A 94 -19.42 9.52 -13.87
N HIS A 95 -20.41 10.02 -13.15
CA HIS A 95 -20.63 11.47 -12.98
C HIS A 95 -19.53 12.17 -12.17
N LEU A 96 -18.94 11.47 -11.21
CA LEU A 96 -17.89 12.03 -10.35
C LEU A 96 -16.62 12.42 -11.12
N LYS A 97 -16.35 11.77 -12.27
CA LYS A 97 -15.27 12.14 -13.21
C LYS A 97 -15.37 13.59 -13.70
N ASN A 98 -16.56 14.16 -13.79
CA ASN A 98 -16.77 15.52 -14.25
C ASN A 98 -16.58 16.56 -13.13
N ILE A 99 -16.41 16.11 -11.90
CA ILE A 99 -16.25 16.96 -10.71
C ILE A 99 -14.81 16.92 -10.22
N THR A 100 -14.22 15.72 -10.18
CA THR A 100 -12.88 15.50 -9.63
C THR A 100 -11.92 15.02 -10.71
N PRO A 101 -10.71 15.61 -10.82
CA PRO A 101 -9.63 15.08 -11.65
C PRO A 101 -9.07 13.77 -11.08
N ASN A 102 -8.19 13.14 -11.85
CA ASN A 102 -7.36 12.06 -11.33
C ASN A 102 -6.50 12.58 -10.17
N ALA A 103 -6.36 11.79 -9.13
CA ALA A 103 -5.74 12.19 -7.88
C ALA A 103 -4.61 11.23 -7.49
N PRO A 104 -3.57 11.70 -6.79
CA PRO A 104 -2.55 10.83 -6.22
C PRO A 104 -3.17 9.92 -5.17
N TRP A 105 -2.72 8.67 -5.19
CA TRP A 105 -3.18 7.61 -4.32
C TRP A 105 -1.99 6.94 -3.63
N PHE A 106 -2.15 6.65 -2.33
CA PHE A 106 -1.16 6.00 -1.49
C PHE A 106 -1.82 4.84 -0.76
N GLY A 107 -1.16 3.68 -0.77
CA GLY A 107 -1.66 2.48 -0.11
C GLY A 107 -0.59 1.82 0.75
N LEU A 108 -1.03 1.23 1.84
CA LEU A 108 -0.24 0.40 2.72
C LEU A 108 -0.99 -0.91 2.95
N ARG A 109 -0.31 -2.05 2.77
CA ARG A 109 -0.85 -3.38 3.00
C ARG A 109 0.07 -4.15 3.93
N PHE A 110 -0.53 -4.79 4.92
CA PHE A 110 0.14 -5.74 5.78
C PHE A 110 -0.53 -7.09 5.64
N GLY A 111 0.22 -8.12 5.29
CA GLY A 111 -0.32 -9.43 4.97
C GLY A 111 0.51 -10.59 5.49
N TYR A 112 -0.06 -11.77 5.32
CA TYR A 112 0.60 -13.03 5.59
C TYR A 112 0.36 -14.00 4.44
N GLU A 113 1.39 -14.75 4.06
CA GLU A 113 1.34 -15.78 3.03
C GLU A 113 1.30 -17.18 3.63
N PRO A 114 0.11 -17.74 3.89
CA PRO A 114 -0.01 -19.12 4.36
C PRO A 114 0.46 -20.11 3.28
N LEU A 115 0.22 -19.78 2.03
CA LEU A 115 0.63 -20.58 0.87
C LEU A 115 1.43 -19.72 -0.12
N ARG A 116 2.30 -20.33 -0.92
CA ARG A 116 3.13 -19.60 -1.91
C ARG A 116 2.31 -18.87 -2.98
N TRP A 117 1.06 -19.24 -3.15
CA TRP A 117 0.14 -18.66 -4.13
C TRP A 117 -0.99 -17.83 -3.50
N LEU A 118 -1.12 -17.87 -2.17
CA LEU A 118 -2.20 -17.18 -1.45
C LEU A 118 -1.63 -16.25 -0.38
N MET A 119 -2.05 -15.00 -0.39
CA MET A 119 -1.80 -14.02 0.65
C MET A 119 -3.13 -13.49 1.18
N VAL A 120 -3.24 -13.36 2.49
CA VAL A 120 -4.33 -12.62 3.16
C VAL A 120 -3.73 -11.32 3.70
N PHE A 121 -4.43 -10.20 3.54
CA PHE A 121 -3.90 -8.90 3.94
C PHE A 121 -4.97 -7.98 4.52
N ALA A 122 -4.53 -7.07 5.38
CA ALA A 122 -5.23 -5.85 5.73
C ALA A 122 -4.67 -4.70 4.87
N GLU A 123 -5.52 -3.77 4.47
CA GLU A 123 -5.10 -2.60 3.71
C GLU A 123 -5.63 -1.31 4.31
N SER A 124 -4.83 -0.26 4.16
CA SER A 124 -5.25 1.10 4.41
C SER A 124 -4.74 1.96 3.26
N ASP A 125 -5.58 2.76 2.69
CA ASP A 125 -5.18 3.66 1.62
C ASP A 125 -5.91 5.00 1.69
N LEU A 126 -5.31 5.97 1.04
CA LEU A 126 -5.87 7.31 0.94
C LEU A 126 -5.61 7.90 -0.44
N PHE A 127 -6.52 8.72 -0.91
CA PHE A 127 -6.27 9.59 -2.04
C PHE A 127 -6.70 11.03 -1.74
N VAL A 128 -5.95 11.98 -2.31
CA VAL A 128 -6.18 13.42 -2.13
C VAL A 128 -6.68 13.97 -3.43
N ALA A 129 -7.93 14.41 -3.46
CA ALA A 129 -8.60 14.90 -4.64
C ALA A 129 -9.13 16.33 -4.44
N SER A 130 -9.56 16.94 -5.53
CA SER A 130 -10.21 18.24 -5.52
C SER A 130 -11.44 18.24 -6.43
N THR A 131 -12.36 19.17 -6.20
CA THR A 131 -13.53 19.38 -7.06
C THR A 131 -13.26 20.39 -8.18
N SER A 132 -12.03 20.50 -8.66
CA SER A 132 -11.57 21.51 -9.61
C SER A 132 -12.19 21.40 -11.01
N TYR A 133 -12.79 20.26 -11.36
CA TYR A 133 -13.48 20.07 -12.64
C TYR A 133 -14.96 20.53 -12.60
N ALA A 134 -15.49 20.78 -11.42
CA ALA A 134 -16.82 21.35 -11.30
C ALA A 134 -16.82 22.77 -11.86
N ARG A 135 -17.61 23.01 -12.90
CA ARG A 135 -17.73 24.33 -13.58
C ARG A 135 -18.71 25.30 -12.91
N GLN A 136 -19.39 24.83 -11.89
CA GLN A 136 -20.45 25.59 -11.19
C GLN A 136 -20.06 25.78 -9.72
N PRO A 137 -20.54 26.87 -9.06
CA PRO A 137 -20.37 27.00 -7.62
C PRO A 137 -20.87 25.77 -6.86
N PRO A 138 -20.22 25.40 -5.77
CA PRO A 138 -19.23 26.10 -4.96
C PRO A 138 -17.81 26.11 -5.55
N PRO A 139 -16.94 27.03 -5.05
CA PRO A 139 -15.54 27.06 -5.51
C PRO A 139 -14.83 25.74 -5.25
N PRO A 140 -13.78 25.41 -6.05
CA PRO A 140 -13.03 24.16 -5.88
C PRO A 140 -12.50 23.99 -4.46
N ARG A 141 -12.67 22.79 -3.91
CA ARG A 141 -12.17 22.39 -2.60
C ARG A 141 -11.44 21.06 -2.70
N SER A 142 -10.41 20.89 -1.89
CA SER A 142 -9.70 19.63 -1.73
C SER A 142 -10.37 18.77 -0.66
N PHE A 143 -10.34 17.46 -0.84
CA PHE A 143 -10.78 16.49 0.16
C PHE A 143 -9.88 15.27 0.14
N VAL A 144 -9.84 14.56 1.25
CA VAL A 144 -9.15 13.28 1.37
C VAL A 144 -10.19 12.18 1.51
N PHE A 145 -10.03 11.13 0.74
CA PHE A 145 -10.81 9.91 0.88
C PHE A 145 -9.91 8.81 1.39
N TRP A 146 -10.26 8.19 2.50
CA TRP A 146 -9.48 7.11 3.08
C TRP A 146 -10.29 5.83 3.16
N ASN A 147 -9.59 4.71 3.07
CA ASN A 147 -10.15 3.37 3.08
C ASN A 147 -9.38 2.49 4.05
N VAL A 148 -10.11 1.58 4.67
CA VAL A 148 -9.54 0.50 5.49
C VAL A 148 -10.28 -0.78 5.16
N GLY A 149 -9.56 -1.86 4.93
CA GLY A 149 -10.17 -3.12 4.54
C GLY A 149 -9.27 -4.32 4.73
N ALA A 150 -9.76 -5.43 4.25
CA ALA A 150 -9.02 -6.69 4.20
C ALA A 150 -9.32 -7.42 2.89
N GLY A 151 -8.39 -8.26 2.47
CA GLY A 151 -8.53 -8.97 1.22
C GLY A 151 -7.64 -10.18 1.11
N PHE A 152 -7.66 -10.75 -0.07
CA PHE A 152 -6.80 -11.86 -0.44
C PHE A 152 -6.19 -11.61 -1.82
N ARG A 153 -5.01 -12.19 -2.04
CA ARG A 153 -4.27 -12.15 -3.30
C ARG A 153 -3.93 -13.57 -3.70
N ILE A 154 -4.18 -13.89 -4.96
CA ILE A 154 -3.77 -15.13 -5.60
C ILE A 154 -2.66 -14.79 -6.59
N THR A 155 -1.49 -15.39 -6.42
CA THR A 155 -0.32 -15.15 -7.28
C THR A 155 0.03 -16.41 -8.05
N VAL A 156 0.13 -16.28 -9.37
CA VAL A 156 0.65 -17.30 -10.27
C VAL A 156 2.04 -16.86 -10.72
N LYS A 157 3.00 -17.77 -10.68
CA LYS A 157 4.40 -17.52 -11.05
C LYS A 157 4.77 -18.29 -12.30
N PRO A 158 4.76 -17.66 -13.47
CA PRO A 158 5.25 -18.30 -14.69
C PRO A 158 6.75 -18.53 -14.65
N THR A 159 7.52 -17.72 -13.92
CA THR A 159 8.96 -17.86 -13.69
C THR A 159 9.33 -17.53 -12.24
N ASP A 160 10.53 -17.90 -11.82
CA ASP A 160 10.99 -17.61 -10.44
C ASP A 160 11.14 -16.12 -10.14
N ARG A 161 11.33 -15.30 -11.15
CA ARG A 161 11.54 -13.85 -11.00
C ARG A 161 10.30 -13.00 -11.26
N PHE A 162 9.25 -13.61 -11.78
CA PHE A 162 8.08 -12.88 -12.26
C PHE A 162 6.79 -13.54 -11.80
N GLY A 163 5.91 -12.78 -11.19
CA GLY A 163 4.59 -13.20 -10.75
C GLY A 163 3.48 -12.34 -11.34
N VAL A 164 2.37 -12.96 -11.61
CA VAL A 164 1.10 -12.28 -11.95
C VAL A 164 0.13 -12.56 -10.82
N TYR A 165 -0.57 -11.55 -10.34
CA TYR A 165 -1.52 -11.73 -9.27
C TYR A 165 -2.87 -11.09 -9.56
N LEU A 166 -3.88 -11.70 -9.00
CA LEU A 166 -5.23 -11.14 -8.87
C LEU A 166 -5.52 -10.99 -7.38
N GLN A 167 -6.01 -9.82 -6.99
CA GLN A 167 -6.42 -9.58 -5.61
C GLN A 167 -7.80 -8.98 -5.53
N GLY A 168 -8.50 -9.29 -4.44
CA GLY A 168 -9.78 -8.70 -4.09
C GLY A 168 -9.78 -8.24 -2.66
N SER A 169 -10.44 -7.12 -2.38
CA SER A 169 -10.61 -6.63 -1.02
C SER A 169 -12.00 -6.06 -0.77
N LEU A 170 -12.36 -6.05 0.49
CA LEU A 170 -13.60 -5.52 1.04
C LEU A 170 -13.26 -4.63 2.23
N GLY A 171 -13.99 -3.55 2.41
CA GLY A 171 -13.73 -2.67 3.55
C GLY A 171 -14.69 -1.51 3.64
N GLY A 172 -14.29 -0.51 4.42
CA GLY A 172 -14.99 0.74 4.59
C GLY A 172 -14.15 1.92 4.11
N GLY A 173 -14.81 2.88 3.48
CA GLY A 173 -14.18 4.12 3.04
C GLY A 173 -15.08 5.32 3.27
N ARG A 174 -14.47 6.50 3.47
CA ARG A 174 -15.18 7.75 3.64
C ARG A 174 -14.35 8.95 3.20
N ALA A 175 -15.04 10.02 2.82
CA ALA A 175 -14.44 11.34 2.65
C ALA A 175 -14.25 12.04 4.01
N THR A 176 -13.25 12.91 4.12
CA THR A 176 -12.95 13.62 5.37
C THR A 176 -13.66 14.96 5.53
N GLU A 177 -14.24 15.51 4.47
CA GLU A 177 -14.86 16.84 4.44
C GLU A 177 -16.18 16.81 3.68
N ASP A 178 -17.11 17.74 4.03
CA ASP A 178 -18.47 17.90 3.47
C ASP A 178 -18.47 18.41 2.02
N VAL A 179 -17.38 18.20 1.32
CA VAL A 179 -17.17 18.74 -0.02
C VAL A 179 -18.03 18.04 -1.05
N LEU A 180 -18.16 16.72 -0.94
CA LEU A 180 -18.90 15.92 -1.91
C LEU A 180 -20.42 16.02 -1.71
N GLU A 181 -20.90 16.31 -0.52
CA GLU A 181 -22.32 16.54 -0.24
C GLU A 181 -22.90 17.69 -1.10
N LEU A 182 -22.10 18.75 -1.29
CA LEU A 182 -22.49 19.89 -2.13
C LEU A 182 -22.77 19.52 -3.59
N TYR A 183 -22.28 18.38 -4.05
CA TYR A 183 -22.48 17.85 -5.39
C TYR A 183 -23.48 16.68 -5.43
N GLY A 184 -24.17 16.42 -4.31
CA GLY A 184 -25.24 15.43 -4.20
C GLY A 184 -24.76 14.03 -3.79
N TYR A 185 -23.58 13.90 -3.20
CA TYR A 185 -23.04 12.67 -2.61
C TYR A 185 -23.23 12.68 -1.09
N GLN A 186 -24.46 12.58 -0.64
CA GLN A 186 -24.85 12.78 0.77
C GLN A 186 -24.24 11.77 1.75
N HIS A 187 -23.76 10.62 1.26
CA HIS A 187 -23.19 9.57 2.10
C HIS A 187 -21.68 9.44 1.99
N ALA A 188 -21.01 10.39 1.33
CA ALA A 188 -19.55 10.31 1.11
C ALA A 188 -18.74 10.40 2.42
N GLU A 189 -19.27 11.05 3.44
CA GLU A 189 -18.65 11.20 4.75
C GLU A 189 -18.99 10.11 5.74
N GLU A 190 -20.03 9.37 5.46
CA GLU A 190 -20.34 8.17 6.23
C GLU A 190 -19.34 7.08 5.86
N LEU A 191 -19.01 6.21 6.83
CA LEU A 191 -18.25 5.02 6.55
C LEU A 191 -19.08 4.10 5.65
N GLY A 192 -18.78 4.13 4.35
CA GLY A 192 -19.45 3.33 3.32
C GLY A 192 -18.64 2.09 2.96
N PHE A 193 -19.34 0.99 2.70
CA PHE A 193 -18.74 -0.25 2.20
C PHE A 193 -18.09 -0.04 0.83
N TYR A 194 -16.94 -0.67 0.61
CA TYR A 194 -16.35 -0.81 -0.72
C TYR A 194 -15.94 -2.24 -1.01
N GLN A 195 -15.80 -2.54 -2.29
CA GLN A 195 -15.22 -3.76 -2.82
C GLN A 195 -14.26 -3.41 -3.95
N SER A 196 -13.12 -4.10 -4.01
CA SER A 196 -12.12 -3.88 -5.05
C SER A 196 -11.68 -5.18 -5.71
N ALA A 197 -11.22 -5.03 -6.96
CA ALA A 197 -10.54 -6.06 -7.71
C ALA A 197 -9.35 -5.43 -8.43
N GLU A 198 -8.15 -5.98 -8.23
CA GLU A 198 -6.91 -5.48 -8.81
C GLU A 198 -6.13 -6.63 -9.45
N LEU A 199 -5.50 -6.33 -10.59
CA LEU A 199 -4.56 -7.20 -11.28
C LEU A 199 -3.19 -6.57 -11.21
N GLY A 200 -2.13 -7.37 -11.04
CA GLY A 200 -0.78 -6.83 -11.01
C GLY A 200 0.30 -7.84 -11.35
N PHE A 201 1.50 -7.30 -11.47
CA PHE A 201 2.73 -8.03 -11.78
C PHE A 201 3.73 -7.77 -10.67
N GLU A 202 4.40 -8.82 -10.20
CA GLU A 202 5.48 -8.75 -9.22
C GLU A 202 6.79 -9.13 -9.90
N TRP A 203 7.83 -8.35 -9.64
CA TRP A 203 9.16 -8.59 -10.15
C TRP A 203 10.17 -8.69 -9.02
N TYR A 204 10.83 -9.86 -8.93
CA TYR A 204 11.84 -10.21 -7.94
C TYR A 204 13.20 -10.22 -8.62
N GLN A 205 14.02 -9.18 -8.45
CA GLN A 205 15.27 -9.07 -9.20
C GLN A 205 16.53 -9.37 -8.38
N ILE A 206 16.63 -8.83 -7.19
CA ILE A 206 17.90 -8.76 -6.45
C ILE A 206 17.84 -9.51 -5.14
N ASN A 207 16.70 -9.48 -4.48
CA ASN A 207 16.53 -10.03 -3.14
C ASN A 207 15.25 -10.87 -3.09
N PRO A 208 15.28 -12.11 -2.55
CA PRO A 208 14.09 -12.93 -2.39
C PRO A 208 13.02 -12.32 -1.48
N HIS A 209 13.38 -11.32 -0.71
CA HIS A 209 12.49 -10.60 0.18
C HIS A 209 11.84 -9.37 -0.45
N LEU A 210 12.46 -8.80 -1.49
CA LEU A 210 12.03 -7.53 -2.07
C LEU A 210 11.46 -7.74 -3.47
N ALA A 211 10.24 -7.26 -3.69
CA ALA A 211 9.62 -7.22 -5.01
C ALA A 211 9.14 -5.82 -5.35
N LEU A 212 9.27 -5.47 -6.61
CA LEU A 212 8.59 -4.34 -7.22
C LEU A 212 7.32 -4.87 -7.89
N ALA A 213 6.19 -4.21 -7.65
CA ALA A 213 4.94 -4.58 -8.30
C ALA A 213 4.36 -3.40 -9.10
N LEU A 214 3.74 -3.72 -10.22
CA LEU A 214 2.89 -2.83 -10.99
C LEU A 214 1.47 -3.36 -10.92
N HIS A 215 0.50 -2.52 -10.62
CA HIS A 215 -0.88 -2.96 -10.49
C HIS A 215 -1.89 -1.92 -11.00
N GLY A 216 -3.07 -2.42 -11.31
CA GLY A 216 -4.20 -1.60 -11.64
C GLY A 216 -5.51 -2.35 -11.34
N GLY A 217 -6.56 -1.61 -11.11
CA GLY A 217 -7.82 -2.22 -10.73
C GLY A 217 -8.98 -1.26 -10.68
N VAL A 218 -10.08 -1.78 -10.19
CA VAL A 218 -11.33 -1.04 -10.00
C VAL A 218 -11.84 -1.23 -8.58
N ARG A 219 -12.47 -0.18 -8.07
CA ARG A 219 -13.09 -0.18 -6.76
C ARG A 219 -14.50 0.38 -6.86
N ASN A 220 -15.45 -0.28 -6.24
CA ASN A 220 -16.85 0.11 -6.22
C ASN A 220 -17.26 0.54 -4.81
N TYR A 221 -17.93 1.69 -4.70
CA TYR A 221 -18.44 2.27 -3.45
C TYR A 221 -19.97 2.38 -3.51
N PRO A 222 -20.70 1.30 -3.31
CA PRO A 222 -22.15 1.25 -3.63
C PRO A 222 -23.01 2.25 -2.85
N ARG A 223 -22.49 2.81 -1.75
CA ARG A 223 -23.18 3.83 -0.95
C ARG A 223 -22.43 5.17 -0.91
N ALA A 224 -21.15 5.18 -0.53
CA ALA A 224 -20.41 6.42 -0.26
C ALA A 224 -20.31 7.33 -1.49
N LEU A 225 -20.09 6.79 -2.67
CA LEU A 225 -19.98 7.56 -3.91
C LEU A 225 -21.20 7.40 -4.83
N LYS A 226 -22.34 6.95 -4.29
CA LYS A 226 -23.59 6.90 -5.01
C LYS A 226 -24.29 8.25 -4.90
N ARG A 227 -24.61 8.84 -6.05
CA ARG A 227 -25.41 10.05 -6.14
C ARG A 227 -26.89 9.68 -6.18
N ASP A 228 -27.74 10.46 -5.50
CA ASP A 228 -29.18 10.35 -5.64
C ASP A 228 -29.60 10.58 -7.09
N ARG A 229 -30.44 9.70 -7.63
CA ARG A 229 -30.94 9.72 -9.01
C ARG A 229 -29.92 9.34 -10.10
N ASP A 230 -28.71 8.84 -9.74
CA ASP A 230 -27.77 8.35 -10.75
C ASP A 230 -27.90 6.82 -10.90
N SER A 231 -28.06 6.36 -12.13
CA SER A 231 -28.09 4.94 -12.46
C SER A 231 -26.70 4.34 -12.67
N GLN A 232 -25.66 5.18 -12.72
CA GLN A 232 -24.30 4.71 -12.95
C GLN A 232 -23.68 4.13 -11.68
N PRO A 233 -22.91 3.02 -11.79
CA PRO A 233 -22.25 2.45 -10.66
C PRO A 233 -21.14 3.40 -10.14
N PRO A 234 -21.04 3.61 -8.84
CA PRO A 234 -20.06 4.49 -8.23
C PRO A 234 -18.66 3.82 -8.19
N MET A 235 -18.02 3.75 -9.33
CA MET A 235 -16.73 3.07 -9.51
C MET A 235 -15.59 4.06 -9.62
N THR A 236 -14.43 3.62 -9.14
CA THR A 236 -13.14 4.28 -9.32
C THR A 236 -12.17 3.28 -9.96
N TRP A 237 -11.20 3.78 -10.70
CA TRP A 237 -10.07 2.99 -11.16
C TRP A 237 -8.81 3.45 -10.43
N LEU A 238 -7.86 2.55 -10.25
CA LEU A 238 -6.56 2.84 -9.68
C LEU A 238 -5.46 2.17 -10.49
N SER A 239 -4.29 2.79 -10.50
CA SER A 239 -3.08 2.21 -11.08
C SER A 239 -1.87 2.76 -10.34
N GLY A 240 -0.89 1.91 -10.10
CA GLY A 240 0.29 2.31 -9.34
C GLY A 240 1.41 1.29 -9.33
N VAL A 241 2.46 1.68 -8.65
CA VAL A 241 3.60 0.84 -8.34
C VAL A 241 3.61 0.54 -6.85
N ALA A 242 4.09 -0.63 -6.48
CA ALA A 242 4.23 -1.04 -5.10
C ALA A 242 5.62 -1.60 -4.83
N LEU A 243 6.13 -1.31 -3.66
CA LEU A 243 7.31 -1.94 -3.10
C LEU A 243 6.85 -2.91 -2.02
N ARG A 244 7.20 -4.18 -2.19
CA ARG A 244 6.80 -5.26 -1.32
C ARG A 244 8.03 -5.86 -0.64
N TYR A 245 7.94 -6.03 0.67
CA TYR A 245 8.95 -6.73 1.48
C TYR A 245 8.32 -7.92 2.20
N THR A 246 8.98 -9.08 2.13
CA THR A 246 8.58 -10.32 2.82
C THR A 246 9.61 -10.66 3.88
N PHE A 247 9.17 -10.80 5.12
CA PHE A 247 10.00 -11.10 6.29
C PHE A 247 10.30 -12.58 6.41
#